data_5d5b750c2e7d6a2cf8a84037440b0de0
#
_entry.id   5d5b750c2e7d6a2cf8a84037440b0de0
#
_cell.length_a   1.000
_cell.length_b   1.000
_cell.length_c   1.000
_cell.angle_alpha   90.00
_cell.angle_beta   90.00
_cell.angle_gamma   90.00
#
_symmetry.space_group_name_H-M   'P 1'
#
loop_
_entity.id
_entity.type
_entity.pdbx_description
1 polymer ?
#
loop_
_entity_poly.entity_id
_entity_poly.type
_entity_poly.pdbx_seq_one_letter_code
_entity_poly.pdbx_strand_id
1 'polypeptide(L)'
;MTYCVGMMVDKGLVLMSDTRTNSGVDNISVFRKMFSWRVEGERIITVMTAGNLATTQAVVSQLEERTKAPDERDNVLLKSPTMFQVASEIGRLLRHTVGNRQQENGDRGRGRFTASIIVAGQIAGMEPRLFLVYPEGNFIEASADTPFFQIGETKYGRPIILRGYDREMSMEDAVKLLMVSFDSTLKANLSVGLPLDLMVIPRDTFEXXXXXXXXXXAGAMR
;
A
#
# COMPACT_ATOMS: atom_id res chain seq x y z
N MET A 1 -9.69 3.44 -11.16
CA MET A 1 -8.88 2.24 -10.83
C MET A 1 -7.62 2.66 -10.10
N THR A 2 -6.87 1.73 -9.58
CA THR A 2 -5.66 1.97 -8.77
C THR A 2 -4.61 0.96 -9.18
N TYR A 3 -3.35 1.28 -9.03
CA TYR A 3 -2.27 0.29 -9.07
C TYR A 3 -1.30 0.56 -7.92
N CYS A 4 -1.17 -0.40 -7.03
CA CYS A 4 -0.19 -0.35 -5.93
C CYS A 4 0.57 -1.67 -5.88
N VAL A 5 1.86 -1.58 -5.62
CA VAL A 5 2.75 -2.75 -5.45
C VAL A 5 3.59 -2.57 -4.19
N GLY A 6 3.63 -3.62 -3.37
CA GLY A 6 4.63 -3.77 -2.32
C GLY A 6 5.52 -4.96 -2.66
N MET A 7 6.83 -4.77 -2.62
CA MET A 7 7.81 -5.79 -2.98
C MET A 7 8.89 -5.89 -1.90
N MET A 8 9.21 -7.12 -1.55
CA MET A 8 10.24 -7.45 -0.57
C MET A 8 11.49 -7.96 -1.27
N VAL A 9 12.64 -7.40 -0.91
CA VAL A 9 13.97 -7.91 -1.30
C VAL A 9 14.80 -8.10 -0.03
N ASP A 10 15.92 -8.75 -0.12
CA ASP A 10 16.78 -8.99 1.07
C ASP A 10 17.19 -7.70 1.76
N LYS A 11 17.33 -6.62 1.00
CA LYS A 11 17.77 -5.31 1.50
C LYS A 11 16.66 -4.44 2.07
N GLY A 12 15.38 -4.89 2.00
CA GLY A 12 14.25 -4.14 2.55
C GLY A 12 12.98 -4.23 1.72
N LEU A 13 12.21 -3.14 1.72
CA LEU A 13 10.91 -3.08 1.05
C LEU A 13 10.89 -1.91 0.05
N VAL A 14 10.27 -2.14 -1.10
CA VAL A 14 10.01 -1.09 -2.09
C VAL A 14 8.51 -1.06 -2.37
N LEU A 15 7.92 0.12 -2.23
CA LEU A 15 6.47 0.32 -2.35
C LEU A 15 6.21 1.41 -3.38
N MET A 16 5.24 1.19 -4.26
CA MET A 16 4.89 2.19 -5.26
C MET A 16 3.37 2.19 -5.49
N SER A 17 2.80 3.40 -5.62
CA SER A 17 1.37 3.54 -5.93
C SER A 17 1.14 4.69 -6.91
N ASP A 18 0.09 4.57 -7.71
CA ASP A 18 -0.42 5.71 -8.45
C ASP A 18 -1.28 6.60 -7.53
N THR A 19 -1.66 7.78 -8.01
CA THR A 19 -2.50 8.71 -7.26
C THR A 19 -3.78 9.08 -7.99
N ARG A 20 -3.97 8.60 -9.23
CA ARG A 20 -5.16 8.96 -10.00
C ARG A 20 -6.40 8.28 -9.45
N THR A 21 -7.48 9.04 -9.34
CA THR A 21 -8.81 8.54 -9.02
C THR A 21 -9.81 9.13 -10.00
N ASN A 22 -10.60 8.29 -10.61
CA ASN A 22 -11.66 8.70 -11.53
C ASN A 22 -13.01 8.62 -10.79
N SER A 23 -13.68 9.76 -10.69
CA SER A 23 -15.00 9.89 -10.07
C SER A 23 -16.02 10.31 -11.15
N GLY A 24 -16.25 9.42 -12.11
CA GLY A 24 -17.11 9.69 -13.25
C GLY A 24 -16.32 10.03 -14.52
N VAL A 25 -17.02 10.36 -15.59
CA VAL A 25 -16.46 10.45 -16.95
C VAL A 25 -15.47 11.62 -17.11
N ASP A 26 -15.70 12.71 -16.40
CA ASP A 26 -14.92 13.95 -16.58
C ASP A 26 -14.22 14.46 -15.32
N ASN A 27 -14.18 13.68 -14.25
CA ASN A 27 -13.63 14.15 -12.97
C ASN A 27 -12.43 13.31 -12.54
N ILE A 28 -11.26 13.66 -13.10
CA ILE A 28 -9.98 13.07 -12.69
C ILE A 28 -9.47 13.88 -11.50
N SER A 29 -9.24 13.20 -10.41
CA SER A 29 -8.70 13.80 -9.18
C SER A 29 -7.47 13.04 -8.71
N VAL A 30 -6.62 13.73 -7.97
CA VAL A 30 -5.43 13.14 -7.37
C VAL A 30 -5.73 12.84 -5.91
N PHE A 31 -5.66 11.59 -5.51
CA PHE A 31 -5.82 11.15 -4.13
C PHE A 31 -4.66 10.25 -3.74
N ARG A 32 -4.05 10.58 -2.63
CA ARG A 32 -2.99 9.74 -2.08
C ARG A 32 -3.54 8.36 -1.70
N LYS A 33 -2.77 7.34 -2.02
CA LYS A 33 -3.12 5.93 -1.71
C LYS A 33 -2.10 5.28 -0.78
N MET A 34 -0.96 5.95 -0.55
CA MET A 34 0.12 5.49 0.31
C MET A 34 0.23 6.41 1.52
N PHE A 35 0.26 5.83 2.72
CA PHE A 35 0.29 6.53 4.00
C PHE A 35 1.31 5.85 4.90
N SER A 36 2.07 6.64 5.66
CA SER A 36 3.13 6.10 6.51
C SER A 36 3.14 6.75 7.88
N TRP A 37 3.48 5.96 8.87
CA TRP A 37 3.67 6.40 10.26
C TRP A 37 5.01 5.84 10.74
N ARG A 38 5.71 6.62 11.54
CA ARG A 38 7.00 6.16 12.06
C ARG A 38 7.25 6.65 13.48
N VAL A 39 8.05 5.88 14.20
CA VAL A 39 8.72 6.29 15.42
C VAL A 39 10.21 6.18 15.11
N GLU A 40 10.92 7.28 15.24
CA GLU A 40 12.33 7.37 14.85
C GLU A 40 13.17 6.32 15.57
N GLY A 41 13.96 5.57 14.81
CA GLY A 41 14.82 4.50 15.32
C GLY A 41 14.08 3.25 15.81
N GLU A 42 12.73 3.24 15.77
CA GLU A 42 11.95 2.13 16.32
C GLU A 42 11.11 1.41 15.27
N ARG A 43 10.36 2.15 14.47
CA ARG A 43 9.44 1.51 13.50
C ARG A 43 9.05 2.42 12.36
N ILE A 44 8.76 1.77 11.26
CA ILE A 44 8.09 2.39 10.11
C ILE A 44 6.98 1.46 9.64
N ILE A 45 5.78 2.00 9.44
CA ILE A 45 4.61 1.27 8.96
C ILE A 45 4.03 2.06 7.81
N THR A 46 3.82 1.40 6.69
CA THR A 46 3.23 2.00 5.49
C THR A 46 2.04 1.16 5.04
N VAL A 47 0.96 1.83 4.66
CA VAL A 47 -0.19 1.18 4.04
C VAL A 47 -0.43 1.76 2.65
N MET A 48 -0.88 0.91 1.74
CA MET A 48 -1.38 1.32 0.43
C MET A 48 -2.78 0.76 0.24
N THR A 49 -3.67 1.57 -0.34
CA THR A 49 -5.11 1.23 -0.39
C THR A 49 -5.62 1.21 -1.83
N ALA A 50 -6.52 0.29 -2.12
CA ALA A 50 -7.25 0.22 -3.40
C ALA A 50 -8.69 -0.19 -3.15
N GLY A 51 -9.61 0.31 -3.98
CA GLY A 51 -11.03 -0.02 -3.90
C GLY A 51 -11.88 1.21 -3.71
N ASN A 52 -12.96 1.06 -2.95
CA ASN A 52 -13.89 2.17 -2.71
C ASN A 52 -13.22 3.30 -1.93
N LEU A 53 -13.23 4.51 -2.50
CA LEU A 53 -12.52 5.66 -1.94
C LEU A 53 -13.05 6.04 -0.56
N ALA A 54 -14.36 6.04 -0.37
CA ALA A 54 -14.94 6.40 0.93
C ALA A 54 -14.53 5.39 2.02
N THR A 55 -14.47 4.11 1.67
CA THR A 55 -14.03 3.06 2.59
C THR A 55 -12.55 3.23 2.95
N THR A 56 -11.68 3.42 1.94
CA THR A 56 -10.25 3.57 2.18
C THR A 56 -9.94 4.84 2.99
N GLN A 57 -10.62 5.96 2.69
CA GLN A 57 -10.48 7.19 3.45
C GLN A 57 -10.92 7.01 4.91
N ALA A 58 -12.03 6.31 5.14
CA ALA A 58 -12.51 6.06 6.50
C ALA A 58 -11.51 5.23 7.30
N VAL A 59 -10.92 4.20 6.70
CA VAL A 59 -9.91 3.39 7.37
C VAL A 59 -8.67 4.25 7.70
N VAL A 60 -8.16 4.99 6.73
CA VAL A 60 -6.96 5.82 6.93
C VAL A 60 -7.21 6.90 7.99
N SER A 61 -8.37 7.57 7.95
CA SER A 61 -8.72 8.58 8.95
C SER A 61 -8.74 7.99 10.37
N GLN A 62 -9.33 6.80 10.52
CA GLN A 62 -9.36 6.14 11.83
C GLN A 62 -7.95 5.76 12.31
N LEU A 63 -7.08 5.31 11.40
CA LEU A 63 -5.68 5.03 11.75
C LEU A 63 -4.96 6.31 12.18
N GLU A 64 -5.14 7.40 11.43
CA GLU A 64 -4.55 8.71 11.76
C GLU A 64 -5.01 9.22 13.12
N GLU A 65 -6.32 9.15 13.39
CA GLU A 65 -6.87 9.59 14.66
C GLU A 65 -6.29 8.81 15.85
N ARG A 66 -6.09 7.50 15.66
CA ARG A 66 -5.50 6.67 16.70
C ARG A 66 -4.04 7.02 16.98
N THR A 67 -3.28 7.45 15.95
CA THR A 67 -1.88 7.87 16.18
C THR A 67 -1.78 9.19 16.94
N LYS A 68 -2.83 10.02 16.88
CA LYS A 68 -2.89 11.30 17.59
C LYS A 68 -3.59 11.22 18.95
N ALA A 69 -4.09 10.04 19.31
CA ALA A 69 -4.79 9.84 20.57
C ALA A 69 -3.82 9.97 21.75
N PRO A 70 -4.29 10.43 22.93
CA PRO A 70 -3.48 10.39 24.13
C PRO A 70 -2.91 9.00 24.41
N ASP A 71 -1.78 8.94 25.12
CA ASP A 71 -1.04 7.70 25.39
C ASP A 71 -1.89 6.60 26.03
N GLU A 72 -2.97 6.98 26.68
CA GLU A 72 -3.88 6.03 27.35
C GLU A 72 -4.81 5.30 26.38
N ARG A 73 -4.90 5.75 25.12
CA ARG A 73 -5.78 5.13 24.12
C ARG A 73 -4.99 4.17 23.23
N ASP A 74 -5.70 3.20 22.70
CA ASP A 74 -5.13 2.17 21.82
C ASP A 74 -4.53 2.77 20.53
N ASN A 75 -3.23 2.90 20.52
CA ASN A 75 -2.48 3.32 19.35
C ASN A 75 -1.86 2.09 18.69
N VAL A 76 -2.66 1.42 17.89
CA VAL A 76 -2.31 0.12 17.31
C VAL A 76 -1.06 0.22 16.42
N LEU A 77 -0.94 1.27 15.62
CA LEU A 77 0.19 1.40 14.70
C LEU A 77 1.51 1.60 15.45
N LEU A 78 1.49 2.45 16.47
CA LEU A 78 2.73 2.88 17.14
C LEU A 78 3.08 2.02 18.36
N LYS A 79 2.15 1.21 18.88
CA LYS A 79 2.35 0.42 20.11
C LYS A 79 2.29 -1.10 19.91
N SER A 80 1.76 -1.59 18.80
CA SER A 80 1.71 -3.05 18.55
C SER A 80 3.10 -3.64 18.56
N PRO A 81 3.32 -4.76 19.26
CA PRO A 81 4.65 -5.34 19.36
C PRO A 81 5.17 -5.99 18.07
N THR A 82 4.28 -6.36 17.14
CA THR A 82 4.69 -7.03 15.89
C THR A 82 3.93 -6.48 14.69
N MET A 83 4.53 -6.60 13.52
CA MET A 83 3.86 -6.26 12.26
C MET A 83 2.65 -7.16 11.99
N PHE A 84 2.65 -8.40 12.49
CA PHE A 84 1.50 -9.30 12.39
C PHE A 84 0.29 -8.69 13.12
N GLN A 85 0.51 -8.16 14.32
CA GLN A 85 -0.57 -7.52 15.08
C GLN A 85 -1.05 -6.24 14.40
N VAL A 86 -0.13 -5.45 13.82
CA VAL A 86 -0.52 -4.28 13.02
C VAL A 86 -1.44 -4.71 11.86
N ALA A 87 -1.05 -5.74 11.11
CA ALA A 87 -1.85 -6.23 9.97
C ALA A 87 -3.22 -6.76 10.45
N SER A 88 -3.25 -7.47 11.58
CA SER A 88 -4.47 -8.00 12.15
C SER A 88 -5.46 -6.89 12.54
N GLU A 89 -4.96 -5.83 13.16
CA GLU A 89 -5.80 -4.70 13.57
C GLU A 89 -6.31 -3.90 12.36
N ILE A 90 -5.46 -3.72 11.35
CA ILE A 90 -5.88 -3.07 10.10
C ILE A 90 -6.97 -3.92 9.42
N GLY A 91 -6.81 -5.24 9.41
CA GLY A 91 -7.82 -6.16 8.87
C GLY A 91 -9.14 -6.06 9.62
N ARG A 92 -9.09 -6.04 10.96
CA ARG A 92 -10.29 -5.88 11.80
C ARG A 92 -11.01 -4.56 11.51
N LEU A 93 -10.23 -3.48 11.39
CA LEU A 93 -10.76 -2.15 11.09
C LEU A 93 -11.39 -2.11 9.69
N LEU A 94 -10.72 -2.70 8.69
CA LEU A 94 -11.25 -2.76 7.32
C LEU A 94 -12.57 -3.53 7.28
N ARG A 95 -12.61 -4.73 7.87
CA ARG A 95 -13.82 -5.54 7.93
C ARG A 95 -14.99 -4.79 8.59
N HIS A 96 -14.72 -4.10 9.69
CA HIS A 96 -15.73 -3.31 10.40
C HIS A 96 -16.26 -2.18 9.52
N THR A 97 -15.36 -1.46 8.85
CA THR A 97 -15.74 -0.32 7.98
C THR A 97 -16.57 -0.79 6.79
N VAL A 98 -16.15 -1.89 6.14
CA VAL A 98 -16.89 -2.48 5.01
C VAL A 98 -18.26 -2.99 5.48
N GLY A 99 -18.30 -3.68 6.61
CA GLY A 99 -19.53 -4.26 7.17
C GLY A 99 -20.57 -3.19 7.51
N ASN A 100 -20.16 -2.12 8.16
CA ASN A 100 -21.08 -1.02 8.51
C ASN A 100 -21.68 -0.39 7.25
N ARG A 101 -20.87 -0.13 6.24
CA ARG A 101 -21.37 0.46 4.98
C ARG A 101 -22.29 -0.47 4.20
N GLN A 102 -22.05 -1.77 4.26
CA GLN A 102 -22.93 -2.76 3.65
C GLN A 102 -24.28 -2.82 4.37
N GLN A 103 -24.29 -2.77 5.69
CA GLN A 103 -25.51 -2.76 6.49
C GLN A 103 -26.38 -1.51 6.20
N GLU A 104 -25.73 -0.34 6.11
CA GLU A 104 -26.42 0.93 5.82
C GLU A 104 -27.08 0.94 4.44
N ASN A 105 -26.55 0.18 3.49
CA ASN A 105 -26.97 0.23 2.09
C ASN A 105 -27.71 -1.04 1.62
N GLY A 106 -27.89 -2.03 2.51
CA GLY A 106 -28.61 -3.27 2.21
C GLY A 106 -27.93 -4.09 1.09
N ASP A 107 -28.71 -4.94 0.45
CA ASP A 107 -28.21 -5.82 -0.63
C ASP A 107 -27.64 -5.06 -1.83
N ARG A 108 -28.10 -3.85 -2.06
CA ARG A 108 -27.58 -3.00 -3.15
C ARG A 108 -26.14 -2.57 -2.90
N GLY A 109 -25.66 -2.69 -1.67
CA GLY A 109 -24.29 -2.33 -1.28
C GLY A 109 -23.25 -3.45 -1.40
N ARG A 110 -23.69 -4.70 -1.65
CA ARG A 110 -22.76 -5.83 -1.72
C ARG A 110 -21.69 -5.62 -2.79
N GLY A 111 -20.43 -5.71 -2.38
CA GLY A 111 -19.27 -5.53 -3.26
C GLY A 111 -18.91 -4.09 -3.61
N ARG A 112 -19.79 -3.12 -3.39
CA ARG A 112 -19.54 -1.72 -3.79
C ARG A 112 -18.58 -0.99 -2.84
N PHE A 113 -18.52 -1.43 -1.59
CA PHE A 113 -17.75 -0.76 -0.55
C PHE A 113 -16.47 -1.52 -0.19
N THR A 114 -16.07 -2.47 -1.00
CA THR A 114 -14.88 -3.29 -0.73
C THR A 114 -13.59 -2.49 -0.98
N ALA A 115 -12.57 -2.86 -0.24
CA ALA A 115 -11.21 -2.31 -0.40
C ALA A 115 -10.19 -3.39 -0.03
N SER A 116 -8.98 -3.25 -0.56
CA SER A 116 -7.85 -4.09 -0.18
C SER A 116 -6.71 -3.19 0.26
N ILE A 117 -5.89 -3.68 1.17
CA ILE A 117 -4.80 -2.89 1.74
C ILE A 117 -3.51 -3.71 1.71
N ILE A 118 -2.42 -3.12 1.24
CA ILE A 118 -1.08 -3.65 1.47
C ILE A 118 -0.55 -2.98 2.74
N VAL A 119 -0.03 -3.77 3.67
CA VAL A 119 0.61 -3.30 4.90
C VAL A 119 2.07 -3.73 4.85
N ALA A 120 2.97 -2.78 5.03
CA ALA A 120 4.41 -3.03 4.94
C ALA A 120 5.12 -2.27 6.06
N GLY A 121 6.22 -2.81 6.54
CA GLY A 121 7.00 -2.08 7.53
C GLY A 121 7.98 -2.95 8.29
N GLN A 122 8.63 -2.30 9.25
CA GLN A 122 9.60 -2.97 10.12
C GLN A 122 9.55 -2.35 11.51
N ILE A 123 9.69 -3.20 12.52
CA ILE A 123 9.85 -2.82 13.91
C ILE A 123 11.26 -3.24 14.35
N ALA A 124 11.93 -2.42 15.15
CA ALA A 124 13.31 -2.63 15.58
C ALA A 124 13.48 -4.03 16.20
N GLY A 125 14.55 -4.72 15.82
CA GLY A 125 14.84 -6.07 16.27
C GLY A 125 14.09 -7.17 15.52
N MET A 126 13.27 -6.79 14.51
CA MET A 126 12.47 -7.75 13.72
C MET A 126 12.74 -7.55 12.24
N GLU A 127 12.41 -8.57 11.44
CA GLU A 127 12.54 -8.51 9.97
C GLU A 127 11.51 -7.57 9.36
N PRO A 128 11.81 -6.94 8.22
CA PRO A 128 10.78 -6.26 7.42
C PRO A 128 9.69 -7.25 7.01
N ARG A 129 8.44 -6.81 7.06
CA ARG A 129 7.30 -7.69 6.74
C ARG A 129 6.32 -6.97 5.81
N LEU A 130 5.62 -7.77 5.00
CA LEU A 130 4.71 -7.29 3.95
C LEU A 130 3.46 -8.18 3.95
N PHE A 131 2.30 -7.55 4.00
CA PHE A 131 1.01 -8.25 4.09
C PHE A 131 0.02 -7.72 3.05
N LEU A 132 -0.87 -8.60 2.59
CA LEU A 132 -2.03 -8.23 1.79
C LEU A 132 -3.29 -8.50 2.62
N VAL A 133 -4.06 -7.45 2.89
CA VAL A 133 -5.29 -7.52 3.69
C VAL A 133 -6.48 -7.45 2.74
N TYR A 134 -7.36 -8.45 2.84
CA TYR A 134 -8.57 -8.58 2.02
C TYR A 134 -9.75 -7.83 2.64
N PRO A 135 -10.80 -7.53 1.86
CA PRO A 135 -11.97 -6.80 2.38
C PRO A 135 -12.65 -7.47 3.58
N GLU A 136 -12.54 -8.80 3.66
CA GLU A 136 -13.11 -9.59 4.77
C GLU A 136 -12.30 -9.46 6.06
N GLY A 137 -11.15 -8.79 6.00
CA GLY A 137 -10.28 -8.55 7.15
C GLY A 137 -9.20 -9.61 7.37
N ASN A 138 -9.28 -10.74 6.65
CA ASN A 138 -8.20 -11.72 6.66
C ASN A 138 -7.02 -11.20 5.85
N PHE A 139 -5.86 -11.78 6.06
CA PHE A 139 -4.66 -11.32 5.36
C PHE A 139 -3.67 -12.47 5.14
N ILE A 140 -2.80 -12.28 4.16
CA ILE A 140 -1.68 -13.18 3.89
C ILE A 140 -0.38 -12.41 3.98
N GLU A 141 0.71 -13.12 4.25
CA GLU A 141 2.04 -12.52 4.36
C GLU A 141 2.93 -12.93 3.19
N ALA A 142 3.75 -12.01 2.73
CA ALA A 142 4.75 -12.29 1.71
C ALA A 142 5.83 -13.25 2.23
N SER A 143 6.33 -14.06 1.34
CA SER A 143 7.34 -15.08 1.63
C SER A 143 8.36 -15.12 0.49
N ALA A 144 9.35 -16.00 0.61
CA ALA A 144 10.33 -16.21 -0.47
C ALA A 144 9.65 -16.61 -1.79
N ASP A 145 8.58 -17.39 -1.70
CA ASP A 145 7.84 -17.85 -2.90
C ASP A 145 6.83 -16.83 -3.43
N THR A 146 6.40 -15.90 -2.57
CA THR A 146 5.45 -14.84 -2.93
C THR A 146 5.98 -13.52 -2.39
N PRO A 147 7.00 -12.93 -3.03
CA PRO A 147 7.73 -11.80 -2.45
C PRO A 147 7.12 -10.44 -2.71
N PHE A 148 6.01 -10.34 -3.43
CA PHE A 148 5.34 -9.08 -3.70
C PHE A 148 3.83 -9.24 -3.73
N PHE A 149 3.14 -8.15 -3.45
CA PHE A 149 1.69 -8.05 -3.59
C PHE A 149 1.32 -6.85 -4.46
N GLN A 150 0.24 -7.04 -5.22
CA GLN A 150 -0.36 -6.00 -6.05
C GLN A 150 -1.82 -5.83 -5.63
N ILE A 151 -2.32 -4.60 -5.63
CA ILE A 151 -3.75 -4.32 -5.48
C ILE A 151 -4.20 -3.35 -6.56
N GLY A 152 -5.47 -3.45 -6.92
CA GLY A 152 -6.06 -2.66 -8.00
C GLY A 152 -5.86 -3.35 -9.35
N GLU A 153 -5.23 -2.67 -10.29
CA GLU A 153 -4.92 -3.22 -11.62
C GLU A 153 -3.68 -4.11 -11.52
N THR A 154 -3.83 -5.39 -11.80
CA THR A 154 -2.73 -6.34 -11.59
C THR A 154 -2.22 -6.99 -12.87
N LYS A 155 -2.91 -6.81 -13.99
CA LYS A 155 -2.63 -7.57 -15.23
C LYS A 155 -1.32 -7.12 -15.91
N TYR A 156 -1.17 -5.83 -16.10
CA TYR A 156 -0.16 -5.30 -17.03
C TYR A 156 1.23 -5.22 -16.40
N GLY A 157 1.29 -5.01 -15.09
CA GLY A 157 2.55 -4.89 -14.37
C GLY A 157 3.10 -6.23 -13.86
N ARG A 158 2.24 -7.21 -13.61
CA ARG A 158 2.64 -8.48 -12.99
C ARG A 158 3.68 -9.28 -13.82
N PRO A 159 3.51 -9.46 -15.14
CA PRO A 159 4.51 -10.21 -15.91
C PRO A 159 5.91 -9.60 -15.85
N ILE A 160 5.98 -8.27 -15.74
CA ILE A 160 7.26 -7.55 -15.66
C ILE A 160 7.94 -7.89 -14.33
N ILE A 161 7.19 -7.80 -13.22
CA ILE A 161 7.75 -8.10 -11.90
C ILE A 161 8.22 -9.56 -11.85
N LEU A 162 7.39 -10.49 -12.32
CA LEU A 162 7.71 -11.93 -12.30
C LEU A 162 8.98 -12.27 -13.09
N ARG A 163 9.24 -11.55 -14.19
CA ARG A 163 10.42 -11.78 -15.02
C ARG A 163 11.67 -11.12 -14.49
N GLY A 164 11.54 -9.96 -13.86
CA GLY A 164 12.69 -9.18 -13.41
C GLY A 164 13.05 -9.35 -11.96
N TYR A 165 12.20 -9.96 -11.16
CA TYR A 165 12.42 -10.07 -9.72
C TYR A 165 13.57 -11.01 -9.39
N ASP A 166 14.45 -10.54 -8.53
CA ASP A 166 15.48 -11.31 -7.88
C ASP A 166 15.53 -10.85 -6.42
N ARG A 167 15.51 -11.78 -5.49
CA ARG A 167 15.49 -11.49 -4.06
C ARG A 167 16.71 -10.68 -3.61
N GLU A 168 17.86 -10.94 -4.23
CA GLU A 168 19.13 -10.31 -3.90
C GLU A 168 19.39 -8.98 -4.62
N MET A 169 18.46 -8.55 -5.49
CA MET A 169 18.63 -7.33 -6.28
C MET A 169 18.85 -6.10 -5.39
N SER A 170 19.50 -5.07 -5.94
CA SER A 170 19.70 -3.81 -5.24
C SER A 170 18.35 -3.09 -5.07
N MET A 171 18.27 -2.19 -4.07
CA MET A 171 17.07 -1.35 -3.89
C MET A 171 16.83 -0.50 -5.14
N GLU A 172 17.90 -0.03 -5.79
CA GLU A 172 17.81 0.75 -7.02
C GLU A 172 17.19 -0.07 -8.16
N ASP A 173 17.62 -1.31 -8.35
CA ASP A 173 17.07 -2.18 -9.39
C ASP A 173 15.62 -2.58 -9.08
N ALA A 174 15.30 -2.77 -7.80
CA ALA A 174 13.93 -3.00 -7.37
C ALA A 174 13.02 -1.82 -7.73
N VAL A 175 13.49 -0.60 -7.51
CA VAL A 175 12.76 0.63 -7.92
C VAL A 175 12.59 0.66 -9.44
N LYS A 176 13.66 0.41 -10.21
CA LYS A 176 13.58 0.38 -11.68
C LYS A 176 12.58 -0.65 -12.17
N LEU A 177 12.57 -1.83 -11.56
CA LEU A 177 11.63 -2.91 -11.91
C LEU A 177 10.19 -2.44 -11.69
N LEU A 178 9.89 -1.82 -10.55
CA LEU A 178 8.56 -1.28 -10.29
C LEU A 178 8.22 -0.15 -11.27
N MET A 179 9.18 0.73 -11.60
CA MET A 179 8.95 1.80 -12.57
C MET A 179 8.52 1.24 -13.94
N VAL A 180 9.19 0.19 -14.41
CA VAL A 180 8.83 -0.45 -15.70
C VAL A 180 7.45 -1.11 -15.61
N SER A 181 7.14 -1.74 -14.48
CA SER A 181 5.82 -2.32 -14.23
C SER A 181 4.72 -1.25 -14.26
N PHE A 182 4.97 -0.10 -13.65
CA PHE A 182 4.03 1.03 -13.65
C PHE A 182 3.91 1.66 -15.04
N ASP A 183 5.02 1.82 -15.78
CA ASP A 183 4.98 2.35 -17.15
C ASP A 183 4.07 1.51 -18.05
N SER A 184 4.22 0.18 -17.97
CA SER A 184 3.36 -0.75 -18.72
C SER A 184 1.88 -0.57 -18.35
N THR A 185 1.61 -0.42 -17.07
CA THR A 185 0.23 -0.26 -16.58
C THR A 185 -0.36 1.09 -16.99
N LEU A 186 0.41 2.17 -16.88
CA LEU A 186 0.00 3.53 -17.27
C LEU A 186 -0.36 3.62 -18.76
N LYS A 187 0.38 2.90 -19.61
CA LYS A 187 0.13 2.85 -21.05
C LYS A 187 -1.11 2.02 -21.41
N ALA A 188 -1.39 1.00 -20.60
CA ALA A 188 -2.48 0.05 -20.89
C ALA A 188 -3.81 0.42 -20.24
N ASN A 189 -3.80 1.21 -19.17
CA ASN A 189 -5.02 1.52 -18.40
C ASN A 189 -5.05 3.00 -18.00
N LEU A 190 -5.89 3.77 -18.67
CA LEU A 190 -6.06 5.21 -18.47
C LEU A 190 -6.56 5.58 -17.05
N SER A 191 -7.10 4.62 -16.32
CA SER A 191 -7.58 4.85 -14.96
C SER A 191 -6.46 4.88 -13.92
N VAL A 192 -5.27 4.43 -14.29
CA VAL A 192 -4.05 4.51 -13.47
C VAL A 192 -3.24 5.71 -13.98
N GLY A 193 -2.71 6.53 -13.09
CA GLY A 193 -2.05 7.75 -13.58
C GLY A 193 -1.15 8.45 -12.59
N LEU A 194 -0.36 9.33 -13.16
CA LEU A 194 0.61 10.17 -12.44
C LEU A 194 -0.09 11.22 -11.56
N PRO A 195 0.61 11.71 -10.53
CA PRO A 195 1.96 11.32 -10.11
C PRO A 195 2.01 9.95 -9.42
N LEU A 196 3.20 9.40 -9.27
CA LEU A 196 3.41 8.16 -8.52
C LEU A 196 4.05 8.47 -7.17
N ASP A 197 3.61 7.77 -6.14
CA ASP A 197 4.26 7.76 -4.84
C ASP A 197 5.20 6.56 -4.77
N LEU A 198 6.43 6.80 -4.34
CA LEU A 198 7.47 5.76 -4.14
C LEU A 198 7.97 5.84 -2.72
N MET A 199 8.08 4.68 -2.08
CA MET A 199 8.71 4.57 -0.77
C MET A 199 9.70 3.42 -0.78
N VAL A 200 10.91 3.69 -0.33
CA VAL A 200 11.96 2.70 -0.13
C VAL A 200 12.22 2.64 1.38
N ILE A 201 12.16 1.44 1.93
CA ILE A 201 12.42 1.18 3.35
C ILE A 201 13.62 0.22 3.42
N PRO A 202 14.85 0.74 3.49
CA PRO A 202 16.00 -0.14 3.64
C PRO A 202 15.94 -0.85 5.01
N ARG A 203 16.34 -2.10 5.03
CA ARG A 203 16.35 -2.91 6.24
C ARG A 203 17.08 -2.19 7.38
N ASP A 204 16.47 -2.15 8.54
CA ASP A 204 17.01 -1.64 9.80
C ASP A 204 17.32 -0.13 9.83
N THR A 205 16.79 0.64 8.88
CA THR A 205 16.99 2.11 8.90
C THR A 205 15.81 2.86 9.54
N PHE A 206 14.61 2.35 9.44
CA PHE A 206 13.36 3.00 9.92
C PHE A 206 13.16 4.39 9.32
N GLU A 207 13.75 4.62 8.14
CA GLU A 207 13.66 5.89 7.42
C GLU A 207 12.95 5.70 6.08
N UNK A 208 12.38 6.60 5.63
CA UNK A 208 11.69 6.51 4.41
C UNK A 208 12.33 7.39 3.41
N UNK A 209 12.63 7.05 2.45
CA UNK A 209 13.01 7.76 1.41
C UNK A 209 11.87 7.93 0.56
N UNK A 210 11.21 8.65 0.73
CA UNK A 210 10.13 8.93 0.01
C UNK A 210 10.58 9.62 -1.14
N UNK A 211 10.46 9.19 -1.95
CA UNK A 211 10.72 9.76 -3.11
C UNK A 211 9.47 9.94 -3.77
N UNK A 212 9.13 10.75 -3.78
CA UNK A 212 8.05 11.02 -4.49
C UNK A 212 8.49 11.16 -5.86
N UNK A 213 8.53 10.38 -6.34
CA UNK A 213 8.83 10.37 -7.56
C UNK A 213 7.89 10.99 -8.27
N UNK A 214 7.78 11.86 -8.06
CA UNK A 214 6.83 12.60 -8.74
C UNK A 214 7.14 12.57 -10.22
N UNK A 215 6.95 12.79 -10.64
CA UNK A 215 6.95 12.98 -11.98
C UNK A 215 8.28 13.09 -12.70
N UNK A 216 9.00 13.02 -12.09
CA UNK A 216 10.20 13.07 -12.71
C UNK A 216 10.47 11.96 -13.63
N UNK A 217 9.95 11.24 -13.39
CA UNK A 217 10.04 10.15 -14.24
C UNK A 217 9.35 10.30 -15.55
N ALA A 218 8.45 11.08 -15.57
CA ALA A 218 7.71 11.27 -16.83
C ALA A 218 8.59 11.90 -17.92
N GLY A 219 9.58 12.67 -17.51
CA GLY A 219 10.51 13.30 -18.46
C GLY A 219 11.62 12.39 -18.99
N ALA A 220 11.97 11.38 -18.22
CA ALA A 220 13.09 10.49 -18.58
C ALA A 220 12.65 9.26 -19.41
N MET A 221 11.37 9.06 -19.62
CA MET A 221 10.82 7.92 -20.37
C MET A 221 10.31 8.28 -21.77
N ARG A 222 10.74 9.43 -22.32
CA ARG A 222 10.42 9.79 -23.72
C ARG A 222 11.60 9.50 -24.63
#